data_ec552e1906d120d65b86810d3bbdc867
#
_entry.id   ec552e1906d120d65b86810d3bbdc867
#
_cell.length_a   1.000
_cell.length_b   1.000
_cell.length_c   1.000
_cell.angle_alpha   90.00
_cell.angle_beta   90.00
_cell.angle_gamma   90.00
#
_symmetry.space_group_name_H-M   'P 1'
#
loop_
_entity.id
_entity.type
_entity.pdbx_description
1 polymer ?
#
loop_
_entity_poly.entity_id
_entity_poly.type
_entity_poly.pdbx_seq_one_letter_code
_entity_poly.pdbx_strand_id
1 'polypeptide(L)'
;FGGYRVRDIEFVAAFDVDALKVGKDLSEAIEASQNNTIKFADVPNLGVEVLRGPTNDGLGEYYRQMIEESDAEPVDVAQVLRDKKVDVLVSYLPVGSEQADKAYAQAAMDAGCAFVNCLPVFIASDPEWAQKFRDAGVPIVGDDIKSQVGATITHRVLARLFEDRGVRLDRTYQLNVGGNMD
;
A
#
# COMPACT_ATOMS: atom_id res chain seq x y z
N PHE A 1 -19.10 8.08 -4.40
CA PHE A 1 -18.46 8.08 -5.71
C PHE A 1 -18.96 6.86 -6.49
N GLY A 2 -19.37 7.02 -7.75
CA GLY A 2 -19.90 5.90 -8.55
C GLY A 2 -21.13 5.18 -7.97
N GLY A 3 -21.87 5.80 -7.05
CA GLY A 3 -22.98 5.17 -6.32
C GLY A 3 -22.57 4.50 -5.02
N TYR A 4 -21.27 4.31 -4.77
CA TYR A 4 -20.73 3.70 -3.56
C TYR A 4 -20.42 4.72 -2.46
N ARG A 5 -20.55 4.31 -1.21
CA ARG A 5 -20.16 5.03 0.00
C ARG A 5 -19.04 4.28 0.69
N VAL A 6 -18.30 4.93 1.59
CA VAL A 6 -17.25 4.27 2.38
C VAL A 6 -17.77 3.04 3.14
N ARG A 7 -18.98 3.09 3.65
CA ARG A 7 -19.62 1.97 4.36
C ARG A 7 -20.02 0.77 3.49
N ASP A 8 -19.93 0.92 2.17
CA ASP A 8 -20.22 -0.15 1.22
C ASP A 8 -18.95 -0.97 0.92
N ILE A 9 -17.81 -0.59 1.50
CA ILE A 9 -16.54 -1.33 1.44
C ILE A 9 -16.57 -2.39 2.53
N GLU A 10 -16.35 -3.64 2.14
CA GLU A 10 -16.22 -4.78 3.03
C GLU A 10 -14.79 -5.33 2.93
N PHE A 11 -14.12 -5.43 4.07
CA PHE A 11 -12.81 -6.11 4.15
C PHE A 11 -13.06 -7.60 4.28
N VAL A 12 -12.46 -8.40 3.40
CA VAL A 12 -12.70 -9.86 3.35
C VAL A 12 -11.42 -10.68 3.43
N ALA A 13 -10.26 -10.06 3.22
CA ALA A 13 -8.93 -10.67 3.36
C ALA A 13 -7.91 -9.62 3.76
N ALA A 14 -6.89 -10.04 4.49
CA ALA A 14 -5.74 -9.22 4.83
C ALA A 14 -4.49 -10.09 4.91
N PHE A 15 -3.35 -9.54 4.52
CA PHE A 15 -2.05 -10.23 4.49
C PHE A 15 -1.00 -9.37 5.17
N ASP A 16 -0.17 -9.98 5.99
CA ASP A 16 1.02 -9.37 6.59
C ASP A 16 2.10 -10.45 6.81
N VAL A 17 3.30 -10.03 7.16
CA VAL A 17 4.41 -10.92 7.50
C VAL A 17 4.76 -10.86 8.99
N ASP A 18 4.31 -9.82 9.70
CA ASP A 18 4.65 -9.55 11.09
C ASP A 18 3.98 -10.55 12.04
N ALA A 19 4.78 -11.23 12.87
CA ALA A 19 4.31 -12.18 13.88
C ALA A 19 3.30 -11.58 14.88
N LEU A 20 3.36 -10.26 15.10
CA LEU A 20 2.41 -9.58 15.97
C LEU A 20 1.06 -9.30 15.32
N LYS A 21 0.96 -9.46 13.99
CA LYS A 21 -0.26 -9.19 13.22
C LYS A 21 -0.92 -10.44 12.66
N VAL A 22 -0.12 -11.38 12.16
CA VAL A 22 -0.62 -12.64 11.58
C VAL A 22 -1.43 -13.42 12.63
N GLY A 23 -2.60 -13.90 12.24
CA GLY A 23 -3.53 -14.64 13.09
C GLY A 23 -4.45 -13.75 13.94
N LYS A 24 -4.28 -12.41 13.92
CA LYS A 24 -5.20 -11.49 14.60
C LYS A 24 -6.31 -11.03 13.66
N ASP A 25 -7.41 -10.55 14.26
CA ASP A 25 -8.40 -9.78 13.50
C ASP A 25 -7.76 -8.51 12.93
N LEU A 26 -8.13 -8.14 11.71
CA LEU A 26 -7.59 -6.96 11.02
C LEU A 26 -7.73 -5.68 11.85
N SER A 27 -8.84 -5.54 12.61
CA SER A 27 -9.07 -4.39 13.49
C SER A 27 -8.04 -4.27 14.62
N GLU A 28 -7.49 -5.40 15.08
CA GLU A 28 -6.43 -5.45 16.09
C GLU A 28 -5.04 -5.32 15.47
N ALA A 29 -4.86 -5.97 14.31
CA ALA A 29 -3.58 -6.02 13.61
C ALA A 29 -3.09 -4.64 13.16
N ILE A 30 -3.98 -3.76 12.74
CA ILE A 30 -3.63 -2.40 12.31
C ILE A 30 -2.96 -1.56 13.40
N GLU A 31 -3.11 -1.95 14.68
CA GLU A 31 -2.51 -1.26 15.83
C GLU A 31 -1.46 -2.12 16.57
N ALA A 32 -1.19 -3.33 16.09
CA ALA A 32 -0.47 -4.34 16.89
C ALA A 32 1.04 -4.21 16.86
N SER A 33 1.64 -3.47 15.95
CA SER A 33 3.09 -3.40 15.73
C SER A 33 3.55 -1.97 15.46
N GLN A 34 4.71 -1.82 14.87
CA GLN A 34 5.23 -0.51 14.49
C GLN A 34 4.33 0.13 13.44
N ASN A 35 3.70 1.21 13.84
CA ASN A 35 2.83 2.00 12.97
C ASN A 35 3.26 3.45 12.95
N ASN A 36 3.29 4.05 11.78
CA ASN A 36 3.53 5.49 11.62
C ASN A 36 2.23 6.32 11.73
N THR A 37 1.12 5.64 11.99
CA THR A 37 -0.21 6.26 12.03
C THR A 37 -0.64 6.51 13.49
N ILE A 38 -1.13 7.72 13.75
CA ILE A 38 -1.76 8.04 15.03
C ILE A 38 -3.17 7.42 15.04
N LYS A 39 -3.49 6.69 16.09
CA LYS A 39 -4.84 6.18 16.29
C LYS A 39 -5.81 7.34 16.53
N PHE A 40 -6.81 7.48 15.67
CA PHE A 40 -7.82 8.53 15.76
C PHE A 40 -9.26 7.99 15.81
N ALA A 41 -9.44 6.67 15.70
CA ALA A 41 -10.72 6.01 15.81
C ALA A 41 -10.55 4.58 16.33
N ASP A 42 -11.56 4.07 17.02
CA ASP A 42 -11.63 2.65 17.33
C ASP A 42 -12.31 1.92 16.18
N VAL A 43 -11.66 0.85 15.70
CA VAL A 43 -12.19 -0.02 14.66
C VAL A 43 -12.83 -1.23 15.33
N PRO A 44 -14.12 -1.48 15.09
CA PRO A 44 -14.77 -2.67 15.65
C PRO A 44 -14.20 -3.93 15.04
N ASN A 45 -14.34 -5.08 15.73
CA ASN A 45 -13.93 -6.37 15.19
C ASN A 45 -14.59 -6.61 13.83
N LEU A 46 -13.77 -6.94 12.84
CA LEU A 46 -14.16 -7.12 11.44
C LEU A 46 -14.45 -8.58 11.08
N GLY A 47 -14.01 -9.53 11.91
CA GLY A 47 -14.09 -10.94 11.62
C GLY A 47 -13.15 -11.37 10.46
N VAL A 48 -12.11 -10.59 10.19
CA VAL A 48 -11.14 -10.82 9.12
C VAL A 48 -9.79 -11.13 9.75
N GLU A 49 -9.36 -12.36 9.67
CA GLU A 49 -8.05 -12.80 10.11
C GLU A 49 -6.97 -12.32 9.14
N VAL A 50 -5.87 -11.80 9.69
CA VAL A 50 -4.67 -11.47 8.92
C VAL A 50 -3.90 -12.76 8.62
N LEU A 51 -3.76 -13.08 7.36
CA LEU A 51 -3.06 -14.26 6.87
C LEU A 51 -1.58 -13.97 6.62
N ARG A 52 -0.74 -15.01 6.73
CA ARG A 52 0.68 -14.90 6.42
C ARG A 52 0.88 -14.78 4.91
N GLY A 53 1.26 -13.58 4.45
CA GLY A 53 1.66 -13.34 3.08
C GLY A 53 3.12 -13.74 2.79
N PRO A 54 3.54 -13.81 1.52
CA PRO A 54 4.94 -14.04 1.16
C PRO A 54 5.81 -12.83 1.55
N THR A 55 7.00 -13.06 2.09
CA THR A 55 7.91 -11.98 2.49
C THR A 55 8.62 -11.34 1.30
N ASN A 56 9.15 -12.14 0.38
CA ASN A 56 10.00 -11.69 -0.72
C ASN A 56 11.11 -10.73 -0.21
N ASP A 57 11.08 -9.45 -0.63
CA ASP A 57 12.00 -8.39 -0.23
C ASP A 57 11.40 -7.39 0.79
N GLY A 58 10.22 -7.70 1.33
CA GLY A 58 9.40 -6.76 2.12
C GLY A 58 10.01 -6.25 3.43
N LEU A 59 11.00 -6.91 3.98
CA LEU A 59 11.72 -6.49 5.18
C LEU A 59 13.14 -6.04 4.83
N GLY A 60 13.32 -4.78 4.51
CA GLY A 60 14.64 -4.18 4.35
C GLY A 60 15.49 -4.24 5.63
N GLU A 61 16.71 -3.71 5.55
CA GLU A 61 17.70 -3.78 6.64
C GLU A 61 17.15 -3.26 7.98
N TYR A 62 16.37 -2.19 7.96
CA TYR A 62 15.85 -1.56 9.17
C TYR A 62 14.65 -2.31 9.76
N TYR A 63 13.70 -2.73 8.93
CA TYR A 63 12.52 -3.47 9.41
C TYR A 63 12.88 -4.82 10.02
N ARG A 64 13.86 -5.52 9.51
CA ARG A 64 14.36 -6.79 10.08
C ARG A 64 14.86 -6.69 11.53
N GLN A 65 15.20 -5.48 11.96
CA GLN A 65 15.65 -5.24 13.34
C GLN A 65 14.47 -4.98 14.29
N MET A 66 13.29 -4.72 13.77
CA MET A 66 12.13 -4.27 14.53
C MET A 66 10.92 -5.19 14.39
N ILE A 67 10.84 -5.93 13.31
CA ILE A 67 9.72 -6.82 12.98
C ILE A 67 10.22 -8.25 12.95
N GLU A 68 9.61 -9.10 13.74
CA GLU A 68 9.79 -10.54 13.71
C GLU A 68 8.80 -11.14 12.69
N GLU A 69 9.32 -11.90 11.74
CA GLU A 69 8.46 -12.59 10.78
C GLU A 69 7.70 -13.72 11.47
N SER A 70 6.44 -13.87 11.11
CA SER A 70 5.63 -15.01 11.56
C SER A 70 6.16 -16.33 11.02
N ASP A 71 6.22 -17.34 11.88
CA ASP A 71 6.61 -18.71 11.53
C ASP A 71 5.50 -19.46 10.76
N ALA A 72 4.31 -18.85 10.59
CA ALA A 72 3.23 -19.46 9.84
C ALA A 72 3.63 -19.63 8.35
N GLU A 73 3.16 -20.70 7.74
CA GLU A 73 3.38 -20.93 6.31
C GLU A 73 2.67 -19.85 5.48
N PRO A 74 3.34 -19.26 4.49
CA PRO A 74 2.71 -18.30 3.59
C PRO A 74 1.55 -18.92 2.82
N VAL A 75 0.42 -18.22 2.75
CA VAL A 75 -0.74 -18.67 1.98
C VAL A 75 -0.56 -18.43 0.48
N ASP A 76 -1.28 -19.21 -0.33
CA ASP A 76 -1.49 -18.87 -1.74
C ASP A 76 -2.45 -17.67 -1.84
N VAL A 77 -1.86 -16.50 -2.04
CA VAL A 77 -2.61 -15.23 -2.10
C VAL A 77 -3.68 -15.27 -3.20
N ALA A 78 -3.34 -15.74 -4.40
CA ALA A 78 -4.29 -15.79 -5.50
C ALA A 78 -5.47 -16.73 -5.19
N GLN A 79 -5.22 -17.85 -4.50
CA GLN A 79 -6.28 -18.74 -4.07
C GLN A 79 -7.19 -18.09 -3.03
N VAL A 80 -6.61 -17.42 -2.03
CA VAL A 80 -7.40 -16.68 -1.01
C VAL A 80 -8.27 -15.61 -1.66
N LEU A 81 -7.71 -14.82 -2.59
CA LEU A 81 -8.45 -13.78 -3.30
C LEU A 81 -9.64 -14.36 -4.07
N ARG A 82 -9.47 -15.51 -4.74
CA ARG A 82 -10.57 -16.20 -5.43
C ARG A 82 -11.64 -16.71 -4.47
N ASP A 83 -11.23 -17.40 -3.40
CA ASP A 83 -12.13 -18.02 -2.44
C ASP A 83 -12.97 -16.97 -1.69
N LYS A 84 -12.37 -15.86 -1.38
CA LYS A 84 -13.03 -14.71 -0.73
C LYS A 84 -13.76 -13.78 -1.71
N LYS A 85 -13.65 -14.03 -3.03
CA LYS A 85 -14.26 -13.23 -4.10
C LYS A 85 -13.90 -11.74 -3.98
N VAL A 86 -12.62 -11.48 -3.83
CA VAL A 86 -12.11 -10.12 -3.66
C VAL A 86 -12.28 -9.34 -4.96
N ASP A 87 -12.93 -8.19 -4.90
CA ASP A 87 -13.08 -7.29 -6.06
C ASP A 87 -11.81 -6.45 -6.28
N VAL A 88 -11.17 -6.01 -5.20
CA VAL A 88 -10.01 -5.11 -5.26
C VAL A 88 -8.99 -5.50 -4.19
N LEU A 89 -7.76 -5.72 -4.59
CA LEU A 89 -6.60 -5.83 -3.70
C LEU A 89 -5.89 -4.48 -3.61
N VAL A 90 -5.66 -3.99 -2.40
CA VAL A 90 -4.94 -2.73 -2.14
C VAL A 90 -3.60 -3.04 -1.49
N SER A 91 -2.51 -2.55 -2.07
CA SER A 91 -1.16 -2.73 -1.54
C SER A 91 -0.70 -1.49 -0.77
N TYR A 92 -0.36 -1.69 0.51
CA TYR A 92 0.23 -0.73 1.44
C TYR A 92 1.53 -1.26 2.05
N LEU A 93 2.30 -2.02 1.29
CA LEU A 93 3.58 -2.56 1.76
C LEU A 93 4.58 -1.42 2.06
N PRO A 94 5.61 -1.65 2.86
CA PRO A 94 6.68 -0.69 3.08
C PRO A 94 7.41 -0.32 1.80
N VAL A 95 7.93 0.90 1.71
CA VAL A 95 8.81 1.32 0.62
C VAL A 95 10.03 0.39 0.54
N GLY A 96 10.41 0.02 -0.68
CA GLY A 96 11.47 -0.96 -0.94
C GLY A 96 10.97 -2.40 -1.18
N SER A 97 9.67 -2.67 -0.96
CA SER A 97 9.05 -4.00 -1.16
C SER A 97 8.68 -4.26 -2.62
N GLU A 98 9.61 -4.07 -3.56
CA GLU A 98 9.32 -4.13 -4.99
C GLU A 98 8.88 -5.53 -5.46
N GLN A 99 9.60 -6.56 -5.03
CA GLN A 99 9.29 -7.93 -5.44
C GLN A 99 7.99 -8.43 -4.78
N ALA A 100 7.77 -8.06 -3.52
CA ALA A 100 6.55 -8.38 -2.83
C ALA A 100 5.33 -7.72 -3.51
N ASP A 101 5.43 -6.43 -3.84
CA ASP A 101 4.34 -5.70 -4.51
C ASP A 101 4.01 -6.27 -5.88
N LYS A 102 5.03 -6.61 -6.67
CA LYS A 102 4.86 -7.30 -7.96
C LYS A 102 4.25 -8.70 -7.81
N ALA A 103 4.59 -9.42 -6.75
CA ALA A 103 3.98 -10.73 -6.46
C ALA A 103 2.49 -10.59 -6.13
N TYR A 104 2.10 -9.59 -5.33
CA TYR A 104 0.69 -9.30 -5.06
C TYR A 104 -0.05 -8.82 -6.32
N ALA A 105 0.58 -8.01 -7.16
CA ALA A 105 0.02 -7.60 -8.45
C ALA A 105 -0.25 -8.80 -9.36
N GLN A 106 0.69 -9.76 -9.42
CA GLN A 106 0.50 -11.00 -10.17
C GLN A 106 -0.65 -11.84 -9.58
N ALA A 107 -0.69 -12.00 -8.25
CA ALA A 107 -1.76 -12.74 -7.58
C ALA A 107 -3.15 -12.12 -7.84
N ALA A 108 -3.23 -10.79 -7.89
CA ALA A 108 -4.47 -10.08 -8.25
C ALA A 108 -4.92 -10.41 -9.68
N MET A 109 -4.01 -10.38 -10.66
CA MET A 109 -4.32 -10.79 -12.03
C MET A 109 -4.77 -12.25 -12.11
N ASP A 110 -4.06 -13.16 -11.42
CA ASP A 110 -4.35 -14.59 -11.41
C ASP A 110 -5.73 -14.88 -10.76
N ALA A 111 -6.14 -14.05 -9.81
CA ALA A 111 -7.43 -14.13 -9.17
C ALA A 111 -8.55 -13.40 -9.94
N GLY A 112 -8.21 -12.55 -10.89
CA GLY A 112 -9.16 -11.72 -11.63
C GLY A 112 -9.70 -10.54 -10.80
N CYS A 113 -8.98 -10.08 -9.78
CA CYS A 113 -9.35 -8.91 -8.98
C CYS A 113 -8.54 -7.67 -9.36
N ALA A 114 -9.16 -6.49 -9.23
CA ALA A 114 -8.47 -5.22 -9.47
C ALA A 114 -7.33 -5.00 -8.48
N PHE A 115 -6.31 -4.24 -8.88
CA PHE A 115 -5.16 -3.93 -8.03
C PHE A 115 -4.99 -2.42 -7.84
N VAL A 116 -4.82 -1.98 -6.61
CA VAL A 116 -4.50 -0.59 -6.26
C VAL A 116 -3.13 -0.56 -5.61
N ASN A 117 -2.16 -0.01 -6.33
CA ASN A 117 -0.79 0.14 -5.85
C ASN A 117 -0.62 1.48 -5.15
N CYS A 118 -0.45 1.45 -3.83
CA CYS A 118 -0.19 2.65 -3.02
C CYS A 118 1.30 2.87 -2.73
N LEU A 119 2.20 2.10 -3.37
CA LEU A 119 3.65 2.21 -3.23
C LEU A 119 4.28 2.94 -4.42
N PRO A 120 5.47 3.55 -4.22
CA PRO A 120 6.28 4.10 -5.31
C PRO A 120 7.03 3.01 -6.10
N VAL A 121 6.35 1.91 -6.38
CA VAL A 121 6.82 0.83 -7.26
C VAL A 121 6.11 0.95 -8.59
N PHE A 122 6.86 1.06 -9.68
CA PHE A 122 6.28 1.26 -11.01
C PHE A 122 5.67 -0.04 -11.55
N ILE A 123 4.36 -0.16 -11.41
CA ILE A 123 3.56 -1.26 -11.95
C ILE A 123 2.50 -0.69 -12.91
N ALA A 124 1.63 0.19 -12.45
CA ALA A 124 0.59 0.79 -13.31
C ALA A 124 1.18 1.67 -14.41
N SER A 125 2.29 2.37 -14.13
CA SER A 125 3.00 3.22 -15.07
C SER A 125 4.05 2.49 -15.92
N ASP A 126 4.39 1.25 -15.57
CA ASP A 126 5.26 0.40 -16.39
C ASP A 126 4.49 -0.17 -17.60
N PRO A 127 4.95 0.05 -18.83
CA PRO A 127 4.22 -0.39 -20.04
C PRO A 127 4.02 -1.90 -20.14
N GLU A 128 4.97 -2.72 -19.66
CA GLU A 128 4.88 -4.19 -19.72
C GLU A 128 3.85 -4.70 -18.71
N TRP A 129 3.89 -4.21 -17.48
CA TRP A 129 2.91 -4.53 -16.46
C TRP A 129 1.52 -4.04 -16.83
N ALA A 130 1.40 -2.80 -17.30
CA ALA A 130 0.14 -2.26 -17.76
C ALA A 130 -0.46 -3.08 -18.92
N GLN A 131 0.38 -3.65 -19.79
CA GLN A 131 -0.08 -4.55 -20.85
C GLN A 131 -0.58 -5.89 -20.30
N LYS A 132 0.14 -6.49 -19.31
CA LYS A 132 -0.31 -7.73 -18.66
C LYS A 132 -1.70 -7.56 -18.03
N PHE A 133 -1.94 -6.45 -17.31
CA PHE A 133 -3.24 -6.15 -16.71
C PHE A 133 -4.34 -5.97 -17.77
N ARG A 134 -4.04 -5.30 -18.91
CA ARG A 134 -4.97 -5.19 -20.04
C ARG A 134 -5.31 -6.55 -20.63
N ASP A 135 -4.30 -7.39 -20.84
CA ASP A 135 -4.49 -8.73 -21.42
C ASP A 135 -5.29 -9.65 -20.48
N ALA A 136 -5.09 -9.51 -19.17
CA ALA A 136 -5.88 -10.19 -18.15
C ALA A 136 -7.32 -9.62 -18.00
N GLY A 137 -7.59 -8.45 -18.56
CA GLY A 137 -8.88 -7.77 -18.41
C GLY A 137 -9.15 -7.26 -16.99
N VAL A 138 -8.08 -7.00 -16.22
CA VAL A 138 -8.16 -6.62 -14.81
C VAL A 138 -7.72 -5.15 -14.64
N PRO A 139 -8.49 -4.32 -13.92
CA PRO A 139 -8.10 -2.93 -13.66
C PRO A 139 -6.89 -2.82 -12.73
N ILE A 140 -6.05 -1.83 -13.00
CA ILE A 140 -4.98 -1.39 -12.08
C ILE A 140 -5.01 0.11 -11.90
N VAL A 141 -4.77 0.59 -10.69
CA VAL A 141 -4.59 2.00 -10.34
C VAL A 141 -3.31 2.14 -9.53
N GLY A 142 -2.48 3.08 -9.85
CA GLY A 142 -1.21 3.41 -9.17
C GLY A 142 -0.41 4.38 -10.05
N ASP A 143 0.80 4.65 -9.79
CA ASP A 143 1.55 4.11 -8.64
C ASP A 143 1.67 5.20 -7.61
N ASP A 144 1.90 4.80 -6.37
CA ASP A 144 2.07 5.66 -5.21
C ASP A 144 0.76 6.34 -4.72
N ILE A 145 0.78 6.77 -3.47
CA ILE A 145 -0.30 7.53 -2.87
C ILE A 145 0.17 8.96 -2.57
N LYS A 146 -0.52 9.92 -3.16
CA LYS A 146 -0.15 11.32 -3.03
C LYS A 146 -0.56 11.87 -1.67
N SER A 147 0.40 12.47 -0.96
CA SER A 147 0.11 13.25 0.25
C SER A 147 -0.87 14.39 -0.06
N GLN A 148 -1.85 14.60 0.81
CA GLN A 148 -2.82 15.70 0.69
C GLN A 148 -2.17 17.06 0.89
N VAL A 149 -1.33 17.17 1.94
CA VAL A 149 -0.45 18.29 2.20
C VAL A 149 0.92 17.73 2.56
N GLY A 150 1.84 17.75 1.64
CA GLY A 150 3.20 17.29 1.87
C GLY A 150 4.22 18.38 1.53
N ALA A 151 5.47 18.12 1.83
CA ALA A 151 6.58 19.05 1.58
C ALA A 151 6.60 19.49 0.12
N THR A 152 6.43 18.58 -0.83
CA THR A 152 6.41 18.89 -2.26
C THR A 152 5.26 19.80 -2.67
N ILE A 153 4.05 19.58 -2.12
CA ILE A 153 2.89 20.44 -2.43
C ILE A 153 3.13 21.84 -1.89
N THR A 154 3.57 21.95 -0.63
CA THR A 154 3.90 23.22 0.01
C THR A 154 4.97 23.97 -0.77
N HIS A 155 6.04 23.29 -1.16
CA HIS A 155 7.14 23.84 -1.94
C HIS A 155 6.65 24.37 -3.30
N ARG A 156 5.84 23.62 -4.01
CA ARG A 156 5.26 24.02 -5.31
C ARG A 156 4.37 25.25 -5.18
N VAL A 157 3.54 25.31 -4.14
CA VAL A 157 2.66 26.47 -3.90
C VAL A 157 3.49 27.72 -3.59
N LEU A 158 4.55 27.60 -2.76
CA LEU A 158 5.45 28.71 -2.47
C LEU A 158 6.23 29.17 -3.71
N ALA A 159 6.75 28.23 -4.50
CA ALA A 159 7.44 28.57 -5.75
C ALA A 159 6.51 29.34 -6.71
N ARG A 160 5.29 28.87 -6.85
CA ARG A 160 4.28 29.54 -7.67
C ARG A 160 3.91 30.93 -7.16
N LEU A 161 3.82 31.11 -5.85
CA LEU A 161 3.57 32.40 -5.23
C LEU A 161 4.62 33.44 -5.64
N PHE A 162 5.91 33.08 -5.68
CA PHE A 162 6.98 33.98 -6.12
C PHE A 162 6.80 34.41 -7.58
N GLU A 163 6.48 33.46 -8.47
CA GLU A 163 6.18 33.77 -9.87
C GLU A 163 4.98 34.73 -10.00
N ASP A 164 3.88 34.43 -9.30
CA ASP A 164 2.66 35.23 -9.34
C ASP A 164 2.87 36.66 -8.78
N ARG A 165 3.87 36.83 -7.93
CA ARG A 165 4.30 38.15 -7.40
C ARG A 165 5.36 38.84 -8.25
N GLY A 166 5.74 38.27 -9.40
CA GLY A 166 6.76 38.80 -10.29
C GLY A 166 8.19 38.70 -9.75
N VAL A 167 8.41 37.83 -8.77
CA VAL A 167 9.74 37.56 -8.22
C VAL A 167 10.37 36.41 -8.99
N ARG A 168 11.56 36.63 -9.51
CA ARG A 168 12.33 35.58 -10.17
C ARG A 168 12.89 34.61 -9.13
N LEU A 169 12.55 33.35 -9.29
CA LEU A 169 13.10 32.27 -8.48
C LEU A 169 14.32 31.67 -9.19
N ASP A 170 15.53 31.96 -8.69
CA ASP A 170 16.75 31.45 -9.30
C ASP A 170 17.06 30.01 -8.89
N ARG A 171 16.85 29.67 -7.63
CA ARG A 171 17.13 28.34 -7.08
C ARG A 171 16.22 28.06 -5.90
N THR A 172 15.92 26.79 -5.71
CA THR A 172 15.19 26.31 -4.54
C THR A 172 15.68 24.91 -4.16
N TYR A 173 15.60 24.59 -2.89
CA TYR A 173 15.95 23.29 -2.34
C TYR A 173 14.85 22.82 -1.41
N GLN A 174 14.55 21.53 -1.45
CA GLN A 174 13.67 20.87 -0.51
C GLN A 174 14.45 19.77 0.19
N LEU A 175 14.58 19.86 1.48
CA LEU A 175 15.15 18.81 2.32
C LEU A 175 14.02 18.21 3.15
N ASN A 176 13.77 16.92 2.95
CA ASN A 176 12.76 16.20 3.71
C ASN A 176 13.45 15.48 4.87
N VAL A 177 12.95 15.73 6.07
CA VAL A 177 13.32 14.97 7.27
C VAL A 177 12.03 14.37 7.80
N GLY A 178 11.89 13.07 7.67
CA GLY A 178 10.69 12.34 8.05
C GLY A 178 10.93 11.44 9.25
N GLY A 179 9.85 10.88 9.77
CA GLY A 179 9.85 9.89 10.83
C GLY A 179 9.45 8.48 10.35
N ASN A 180 9.31 8.26 9.06
CA ASN A 180 9.05 6.96 8.48
C ASN A 180 10.36 6.18 8.24
N MET A 181 10.23 4.91 7.92
CA MET A 181 11.34 3.96 7.77
C MET A 181 11.81 3.80 6.32
N ASP A 182 11.49 4.78 5.46
CA ASP A 182 11.88 4.79 4.04
C ASP A 182 13.39 4.91 3.85
#